data_1793d2fc742bbd9c83b9dde3f5a42830
#
_entry.id   1793d2fc742bbd9c83b9dde3f5a42830
#
_cell.length_a   1.000
_cell.length_b   1.000
_cell.length_c   1.000
_cell.angle_alpha   90.00
_cell.angle_beta   90.00
_cell.angle_gamma   90.00
#
_symmetry.space_group_name_H-M   'P 1'
#
loop_
_entity.id
_entity.type
_entity.pdbx_description
1 polymer ?
#
loop_
_entity_poly.entity_id
_entity_poly.type
_entity_poly.pdbx_seq_one_letter_code
_entity_poly.pdbx_strand_id
1 'polypeptide(L)'
;MGRKITTRLLLVGLCSILVTLVLCVFAFYTVFERQVARDMRISAAVIAAACEDMDRYDQLERYNADGQLRITLIRPDGAVLYDSEFSGALENHLDRPEVQEALEYGAGEDERESETASKSAYYYALRLENGDVLRISMDMNSRFDLFRSALPVIVICCIAVAVLAALLSLLFTRQLVRPIVRMGSRLDEIDREVPYPEMQPFVDAIVHDRAIRRENENMRQEFTANVSHELKTPLTSISGYAELIETGIAKPEDVQNFARKIHKEAGRLLHLVNDIIQLSRLDAAQEARQVQEFEPLDLKELISLCAENLSVNAQRAYVTLLCEGERTVILGSRASIEELCINLTDNAIRYNRPGGKVILSCGTAEGRPYLRVRDNGIGIPAEDQERVFERFYRVDKSRSKETGGTGLGLAIVKHIAAVHGAQIELKSAEGQGTDIRISFKPVNHKK
;
A
#
# COMPACT_ATOMS: atom_id res chain seq x y z
N MET A 1 -8.47 14.01 -7.71
CA MET A 1 -8.99 12.72 -7.25
C MET A 1 -10.44 12.80 -6.75
N GLY A 2 -10.80 13.71 -5.86
CA GLY A 2 -12.16 13.87 -5.32
C GLY A 2 -13.27 13.99 -6.36
N ARG A 3 -13.08 14.79 -7.44
CA ARG A 3 -14.08 14.98 -8.50
C ARG A 3 -14.43 13.66 -9.23
N LYS A 4 -13.42 12.80 -9.49
CA LYS A 4 -13.64 11.48 -10.12
C LYS A 4 -14.39 10.51 -9.20
N ILE A 5 -14.12 10.55 -7.89
CA ILE A 5 -14.80 9.70 -6.90
C ILE A 5 -16.27 10.14 -6.77
N THR A 6 -16.52 11.44 -6.63
CA THR A 6 -17.89 11.99 -6.57
C THR A 6 -18.69 11.62 -7.82
N THR A 7 -18.11 11.76 -9.02
CA THR A 7 -18.77 11.42 -10.28
C THR A 7 -19.11 9.92 -10.34
N ARG A 8 -18.20 9.03 -9.91
CA ARG A 8 -18.45 7.58 -9.89
C ARG A 8 -19.54 7.20 -8.88
N LEU A 9 -19.53 7.79 -7.68
CA LEU A 9 -20.57 7.57 -6.67
C LEU A 9 -21.94 8.04 -7.16
N LEU A 10 -22.01 9.21 -7.81
CA LEU A 10 -23.24 9.71 -8.43
C LEU A 10 -23.73 8.78 -9.54
N LEU A 11 -22.83 8.25 -10.37
CA LEU A 11 -23.18 7.35 -11.45
C LEU A 11 -23.71 6.01 -10.92
N VAL A 12 -23.09 5.45 -9.90
CA VAL A 12 -23.59 4.24 -9.21
C VAL A 12 -24.96 4.50 -8.58
N GLY A 13 -25.13 5.64 -7.90
CA GLY A 13 -26.43 6.04 -7.34
C GLY A 13 -27.51 6.18 -8.41
N LEU A 14 -27.21 6.82 -9.53
CA LEU A 14 -28.15 6.97 -10.65
C LEU A 14 -28.53 5.62 -11.28
N CYS A 15 -27.55 4.73 -11.52
CA CYS A 15 -27.82 3.38 -12.01
C CYS A 15 -28.70 2.58 -11.04
N SER A 16 -28.43 2.66 -9.74
CA SER A 16 -29.24 2.00 -8.72
C SER A 16 -30.69 2.50 -8.73
N ILE A 17 -30.89 3.81 -8.83
CA ILE A 17 -32.21 4.42 -8.91
C ILE A 17 -32.94 3.94 -10.17
N LEU A 18 -32.27 3.89 -11.32
CA LEU A 18 -32.87 3.42 -12.58
C LEU A 18 -33.30 1.95 -12.48
N VAL A 19 -32.44 1.09 -11.94
CA VAL A 19 -32.76 -0.35 -11.74
C VAL A 19 -33.95 -0.50 -10.79
N THR A 20 -33.94 0.22 -9.68
CA THR A 20 -35.04 0.20 -8.70
C THR A 20 -36.35 0.69 -9.34
N LEU A 21 -36.31 1.75 -10.16
CA LEU A 21 -37.48 2.28 -10.87
C LEU A 21 -38.06 1.19 -11.79
N VAL A 22 -37.23 0.54 -12.61
CA VAL A 22 -37.67 -0.52 -13.52
C VAL A 22 -38.32 -1.68 -12.75
N LEU A 23 -37.69 -2.10 -11.65
CA LEU A 23 -38.21 -3.16 -10.81
C LEU A 23 -39.54 -2.76 -10.13
N CYS A 24 -39.66 -1.52 -9.65
CA CYS A 24 -40.88 -1.03 -9.05
C CYS A 24 -42.03 -0.95 -10.07
N VAL A 25 -41.77 -0.46 -11.29
CA VAL A 25 -42.76 -0.43 -12.37
C VAL A 25 -43.21 -1.84 -12.74
N PHE A 26 -42.29 -2.76 -12.89
CA PHE A 26 -42.57 -4.17 -13.18
C PHE A 26 -43.40 -4.82 -12.05
N ALA A 27 -43.00 -4.64 -10.82
CA ALA A 27 -43.68 -5.19 -9.64
C ALA A 27 -45.10 -4.60 -9.54
N PHE A 28 -45.23 -3.27 -9.73
CA PHE A 28 -46.52 -2.60 -9.72
C PHE A 28 -47.43 -3.17 -10.81
N TYR A 29 -46.93 -3.31 -12.04
CA TYR A 29 -47.70 -3.86 -13.15
C TYR A 29 -48.23 -5.28 -12.85
N THR A 30 -47.37 -6.17 -12.36
CA THR A 30 -47.76 -7.57 -12.04
C THR A 30 -48.73 -7.67 -10.87
N VAL A 31 -48.57 -6.83 -9.85
CA VAL A 31 -49.52 -6.80 -8.71
C VAL A 31 -50.88 -6.23 -9.15
N PHE A 32 -50.83 -5.17 -9.93
CA PHE A 32 -52.06 -4.50 -10.42
C PHE A 32 -52.85 -5.44 -11.34
N GLU A 33 -52.23 -6.14 -12.27
CA GLU A 33 -52.91 -7.13 -13.15
C GLU A 33 -53.62 -8.21 -12.32
N ARG A 34 -52.95 -8.77 -11.30
CA ARG A 34 -53.57 -9.74 -10.41
C ARG A 34 -54.73 -9.18 -9.60
N GLN A 35 -54.61 -7.91 -9.18
CA GLN A 35 -55.64 -7.26 -8.42
C GLN A 35 -56.92 -7.04 -9.27
N VAL A 36 -56.75 -6.53 -10.51
CA VAL A 36 -57.88 -6.34 -11.44
C VAL A 36 -58.58 -7.67 -11.73
N ALA A 37 -57.86 -8.76 -12.03
CA ALA A 37 -58.44 -10.06 -12.24
C ALA A 37 -59.24 -10.56 -11.02
N ARG A 38 -58.73 -10.32 -9.81
CA ARG A 38 -59.40 -10.66 -8.54
C ARG A 38 -60.68 -9.86 -8.36
N ASP A 39 -60.59 -8.54 -8.54
CA ASP A 39 -61.76 -7.63 -8.38
C ASP A 39 -62.87 -7.96 -9.39
N MET A 40 -62.49 -8.31 -10.62
CA MET A 40 -63.43 -8.78 -11.66
C MET A 40 -64.14 -10.10 -11.21
N ARG A 41 -63.38 -11.09 -10.70
CA ARG A 41 -63.98 -12.33 -10.21
C ARG A 41 -64.94 -12.10 -9.05
N ILE A 42 -64.57 -11.22 -8.09
CA ILE A 42 -65.45 -10.88 -6.95
C ILE A 42 -66.71 -10.16 -7.47
N SER A 43 -66.57 -9.19 -8.39
CA SER A 43 -67.69 -8.47 -8.96
C SER A 43 -68.64 -9.43 -9.74
N ALA A 44 -68.04 -10.34 -10.52
CA ALA A 44 -68.84 -11.34 -11.23
C ALA A 44 -69.64 -12.26 -10.28
N ALA A 45 -69.00 -12.70 -9.17
CA ALA A 45 -69.68 -13.55 -8.17
C ALA A 45 -70.83 -12.81 -7.46
N VAL A 46 -70.62 -11.51 -7.14
CA VAL A 46 -71.65 -10.68 -6.47
C VAL A 46 -72.82 -10.42 -7.45
N ILE A 47 -72.55 -10.13 -8.72
CA ILE A 47 -73.58 -9.89 -9.74
C ILE A 47 -74.30 -11.19 -10.04
N ALA A 48 -73.59 -12.32 -10.14
CA ALA A 48 -74.19 -13.65 -10.36
C ALA A 48 -75.22 -13.99 -9.28
N ALA A 49 -74.83 -13.86 -7.98
CA ALA A 49 -75.74 -14.07 -6.86
C ALA A 49 -76.98 -13.15 -6.91
N ALA A 50 -76.78 -11.93 -7.39
CA ALA A 50 -77.94 -11.01 -7.54
C ALA A 50 -78.83 -11.39 -8.76
N CYS A 51 -78.29 -11.99 -9.79
CA CYS A 51 -79.08 -12.44 -10.97
C CYS A 51 -80.05 -13.57 -10.64
N GLU A 52 -79.74 -14.42 -9.63
CA GLU A 52 -80.58 -15.54 -9.21
C GLU A 52 -81.88 -15.12 -8.56
N ASP A 53 -81.93 -13.92 -7.89
CA ASP A 53 -83.07 -13.38 -7.21
C ASP A 53 -83.85 -12.32 -8.03
N MET A 54 -83.49 -12.12 -9.31
CA MET A 54 -84.02 -11.03 -10.13
C MET A 54 -85.10 -11.51 -11.12
N ASP A 55 -86.28 -10.95 -11.03
CA ASP A 55 -87.35 -11.14 -12.03
C ASP A 55 -87.19 -10.33 -13.32
N ARG A 56 -86.22 -9.34 -13.33
CA ARG A 56 -85.97 -8.43 -14.46
C ARG A 56 -84.51 -7.98 -14.52
N TYR A 57 -83.89 -8.16 -15.70
CA TYR A 57 -82.42 -7.91 -15.93
C TYR A 57 -82.05 -6.44 -16.01
N ASP A 58 -83.05 -5.48 -16.20
CA ASP A 58 -82.83 -4.06 -16.21
C ASP A 58 -82.29 -3.52 -14.83
N GLN A 59 -82.43 -4.32 -13.78
CA GLN A 59 -81.86 -3.97 -12.45
C GLN A 59 -80.35 -4.19 -12.39
N LEU A 60 -79.74 -4.87 -13.34
CA LEU A 60 -78.29 -5.06 -13.44
C LEU A 60 -77.52 -3.75 -13.69
N GLU A 61 -78.19 -2.71 -14.21
CA GLU A 61 -77.60 -1.37 -14.42
C GLU A 61 -77.08 -0.74 -13.10
N ARG A 62 -77.69 -1.13 -11.95
CA ARG A 62 -77.25 -0.64 -10.62
C ARG A 62 -75.86 -1.09 -10.24
N TYR A 63 -75.40 -2.21 -10.79
CA TYR A 63 -74.03 -2.76 -10.54
C TYR A 63 -72.98 -2.14 -11.45
N ASN A 64 -73.40 -1.34 -12.42
CA ASN A 64 -72.50 -0.53 -13.27
C ASN A 64 -72.61 0.97 -12.95
N ALA A 65 -72.84 1.33 -11.68
CA ALA A 65 -73.05 2.73 -11.26
C ALA A 65 -71.88 3.68 -11.63
N ASP A 66 -70.67 3.17 -11.67
CA ASP A 66 -69.45 3.93 -12.00
C ASP A 66 -69.10 3.88 -13.52
N GLY A 67 -69.85 3.16 -14.35
CA GLY A 67 -69.63 3.02 -15.79
C GLY A 67 -68.29 2.32 -16.15
N GLN A 68 -67.63 1.63 -15.21
CA GLN A 68 -66.34 0.98 -15.43
C GLN A 68 -66.44 -0.44 -15.89
N LEU A 69 -67.59 -1.11 -15.61
CA LEU A 69 -67.85 -2.52 -15.94
C LEU A 69 -68.96 -2.62 -16.98
N ARG A 70 -68.70 -3.30 -18.05
CA ARG A 70 -69.76 -3.71 -18.96
C ARG A 70 -70.26 -5.09 -18.53
N ILE A 71 -71.56 -5.22 -18.35
CA ILE A 71 -72.24 -6.47 -17.91
C ILE A 71 -73.07 -6.98 -19.10
N THR A 72 -72.84 -8.22 -19.46
CA THR A 72 -73.60 -8.92 -20.55
C THR A 72 -74.10 -10.23 -20.00
N LEU A 73 -75.38 -10.53 -20.21
CA LEU A 73 -75.97 -11.82 -19.88
C LEU A 73 -76.22 -12.58 -21.19
N ILE A 74 -75.76 -13.81 -21.27
CA ILE A 74 -75.73 -14.61 -22.52
C ILE A 74 -76.39 -15.98 -22.22
N ARG A 75 -77.27 -16.40 -23.10
CA ARG A 75 -77.90 -17.70 -23.03
C ARG A 75 -76.90 -18.80 -23.45
N PRO A 76 -77.13 -20.08 -23.06
CA PRO A 76 -76.26 -21.20 -23.47
C PRO A 76 -76.14 -21.39 -24.99
N ASP A 77 -77.08 -20.91 -25.78
CA ASP A 77 -77.03 -20.90 -27.24
C ASP A 77 -76.24 -19.72 -27.83
N GLY A 78 -75.64 -18.84 -26.96
CA GLY A 78 -74.85 -17.65 -27.33
C GLY A 78 -75.68 -16.41 -27.57
N ALA A 79 -77.02 -16.43 -27.45
CA ALA A 79 -77.84 -15.27 -27.63
C ALA A 79 -77.71 -14.35 -26.44
N VAL A 80 -77.51 -13.02 -26.70
CA VAL A 80 -77.37 -11.99 -25.66
C VAL A 80 -78.76 -11.61 -25.15
N LEU A 81 -78.98 -11.80 -23.82
CA LEU A 81 -80.22 -11.46 -23.13
C LEU A 81 -80.22 -9.99 -22.65
N TYR A 82 -79.07 -9.52 -22.19
CA TYR A 82 -78.86 -8.20 -21.65
C TYR A 82 -77.46 -7.71 -21.90
N ASP A 83 -77.31 -6.40 -22.17
CA ASP A 83 -76.01 -5.74 -22.23
C ASP A 83 -76.15 -4.34 -21.69
N SER A 84 -75.23 -3.94 -20.76
CA SER A 84 -75.30 -2.66 -20.08
C SER A 84 -74.95 -1.43 -20.96
N GLU A 85 -74.26 -1.64 -22.08
CA GLU A 85 -73.80 -0.58 -22.99
C GLU A 85 -74.58 -0.52 -24.29
N PHE A 86 -75.19 -1.60 -24.77
CA PHE A 86 -75.86 -1.69 -26.05
C PHE A 86 -77.34 -2.14 -25.92
N SER A 87 -78.25 -1.32 -26.43
CA SER A 87 -79.67 -1.59 -26.38
C SER A 87 -80.27 -2.17 -27.69
N GLY A 88 -79.46 -2.89 -28.48
CA GLY A 88 -79.88 -3.45 -29.78
C GLY A 88 -79.62 -4.92 -29.88
N ALA A 89 -80.02 -5.57 -30.99
CA ALA A 89 -79.71 -6.94 -31.30
C ALA A 89 -78.16 -7.11 -31.45
N LEU A 90 -77.55 -7.81 -30.53
CA LEU A 90 -76.13 -8.15 -30.59
C LEU A 90 -75.93 -9.46 -31.32
N GLU A 91 -74.79 -9.62 -31.93
CA GLU A 91 -74.33 -10.89 -32.54
C GLU A 91 -74.30 -12.00 -31.49
N ASN A 92 -74.30 -13.25 -31.98
CA ASN A 92 -74.20 -14.40 -31.12
C ASN A 92 -72.77 -14.45 -30.51
N HIS A 93 -72.68 -14.69 -29.22
CA HIS A 93 -71.43 -14.70 -28.47
C HIS A 93 -70.92 -16.11 -28.12
N LEU A 94 -71.45 -17.19 -28.74
CA LEU A 94 -71.07 -18.58 -28.44
C LEU A 94 -69.62 -18.87 -28.82
N ASP A 95 -69.09 -18.18 -29.83
CA ASP A 95 -67.73 -18.34 -30.36
C ASP A 95 -66.66 -17.61 -29.50
N ARG A 96 -67.09 -16.91 -28.46
CA ARG A 96 -66.17 -16.16 -27.59
C ARG A 96 -65.42 -17.08 -26.61
N PRO A 97 -64.09 -17.09 -26.56
CA PRO A 97 -63.28 -18.02 -25.73
C PRO A 97 -63.74 -18.03 -24.26
N GLU A 98 -63.93 -16.82 -23.64
CA GLU A 98 -64.33 -16.69 -22.25
C GLU A 98 -65.74 -17.32 -22.02
N VAL A 99 -66.61 -17.27 -22.99
CA VAL A 99 -67.97 -17.84 -22.90
C VAL A 99 -67.91 -19.37 -23.05
N GLN A 100 -67.12 -19.85 -23.98
CA GLN A 100 -66.90 -21.32 -24.17
C GLN A 100 -66.32 -21.94 -22.92
N GLU A 101 -65.27 -21.33 -22.36
CA GLU A 101 -64.65 -21.80 -21.11
C GLU A 101 -65.64 -21.76 -19.94
N ALA A 102 -66.45 -20.72 -19.82
CA ALA A 102 -67.48 -20.62 -18.79
C ALA A 102 -68.54 -21.70 -18.92
N LEU A 103 -68.97 -22.06 -20.14
CA LEU A 103 -69.89 -23.15 -20.40
C LEU A 103 -69.34 -24.50 -20.09
N GLU A 104 -68.02 -24.74 -20.34
CA GLU A 104 -67.37 -26.01 -20.13
C GLU A 104 -66.89 -26.19 -18.67
N TYR A 105 -66.21 -25.19 -18.12
CA TYR A 105 -65.49 -25.27 -16.81
C TYR A 105 -66.18 -24.46 -15.70
N GLY A 106 -67.29 -23.76 -16.00
CA GLY A 106 -67.98 -22.91 -15.04
C GLY A 106 -67.51 -21.45 -14.98
N ALA A 107 -66.27 -21.15 -15.37
CA ALA A 107 -65.76 -19.80 -15.53
C ALA A 107 -64.70 -19.76 -16.63
N GLY A 108 -64.58 -18.60 -17.30
CA GLY A 108 -63.56 -18.38 -18.34
C GLY A 108 -63.08 -16.92 -18.34
N GLU A 109 -61.86 -16.71 -18.82
CA GLU A 109 -61.30 -15.37 -18.95
C GLU A 109 -60.55 -15.20 -20.26
N ASP A 110 -60.67 -14.01 -20.87
CA ASP A 110 -59.95 -13.67 -22.11
C ASP A 110 -59.59 -12.20 -22.15
N GLU A 111 -58.52 -11.90 -22.86
CA GLU A 111 -58.05 -10.53 -23.08
C GLU A 111 -57.90 -10.27 -24.57
N ARG A 112 -58.76 -9.40 -25.13
CA ARG A 112 -58.74 -9.15 -26.57
C ARG A 112 -59.25 -7.75 -26.90
N GLU A 113 -59.01 -7.34 -28.14
CA GLU A 113 -59.61 -6.19 -28.71
C GLU A 113 -61.12 -6.40 -28.93
N SER A 114 -61.93 -5.52 -28.37
CA SER A 114 -63.41 -5.56 -28.50
C SER A 114 -63.79 -5.20 -29.92
N GLU A 115 -64.43 -6.15 -30.65
CA GLU A 115 -64.96 -5.88 -32.01
C GLU A 115 -66.09 -4.84 -32.02
N THR A 116 -66.83 -4.72 -30.92
CA THR A 116 -67.95 -3.82 -30.78
C THR A 116 -67.54 -2.41 -30.33
N ALA A 117 -66.44 -2.26 -29.53
CA ALA A 117 -65.98 -1.02 -28.95
C ALA A 117 -64.64 -0.51 -29.53
N SER A 118 -63.98 -1.27 -30.44
CA SER A 118 -62.65 -0.97 -31.00
C SER A 118 -61.60 -0.64 -29.90
N LYS A 119 -61.68 -1.31 -28.76
CA LYS A 119 -60.81 -1.12 -27.59
C LYS A 119 -60.42 -2.47 -27.00
N SER A 120 -59.20 -2.61 -26.52
CA SER A 120 -58.80 -3.79 -25.77
C SER A 120 -59.51 -3.83 -24.43
N ALA A 121 -60.06 -4.99 -24.11
CA ALA A 121 -60.82 -5.22 -22.89
C ALA A 121 -60.46 -6.60 -22.28
N TYR A 122 -60.50 -6.65 -20.96
CA TYR A 122 -60.43 -7.90 -20.21
C TYR A 122 -61.81 -8.41 -19.94
N TYR A 123 -62.05 -9.67 -20.24
CA TYR A 123 -63.31 -10.35 -20.12
C TYR A 123 -63.26 -11.42 -19.08
N TYR A 124 -64.26 -11.50 -18.22
CA TYR A 124 -64.47 -12.61 -17.29
C TYR A 124 -65.91 -13.12 -17.42
N ALA A 125 -66.09 -14.38 -17.68
CA ALA A 125 -67.37 -15.03 -17.79
C ALA A 125 -67.61 -16.04 -16.68
N LEU A 126 -68.80 -16.10 -16.14
CA LEU A 126 -69.21 -17.03 -15.09
C LEU A 126 -70.54 -17.67 -15.46
N ARG A 127 -70.60 -18.99 -15.38
CA ARG A 127 -71.86 -19.74 -15.62
C ARG A 127 -72.73 -19.68 -14.39
N LEU A 128 -74.02 -19.28 -14.60
CA LEU A 128 -75.05 -19.20 -13.59
C LEU A 128 -75.74 -20.56 -13.39
N GLU A 129 -76.47 -20.75 -12.26
CA GLU A 129 -77.18 -22.02 -11.96
C GLU A 129 -78.26 -22.35 -12.98
N ASN A 130 -78.87 -21.33 -13.60
CA ASN A 130 -79.89 -21.52 -14.63
C ASN A 130 -79.31 -21.90 -16.02
N GLY A 131 -77.94 -22.00 -16.10
CA GLY A 131 -77.19 -22.33 -17.32
C GLY A 131 -76.79 -21.15 -18.18
N ASP A 132 -77.27 -19.92 -17.92
CA ASP A 132 -76.84 -18.71 -18.60
C ASP A 132 -75.42 -18.33 -18.21
N VAL A 133 -74.77 -17.50 -19.03
CA VAL A 133 -73.41 -16.98 -18.74
C VAL A 133 -73.44 -15.52 -18.48
N LEU A 134 -73.03 -15.13 -17.28
CA LEU A 134 -72.72 -13.75 -16.93
C LEU A 134 -71.33 -13.38 -17.41
N ARG A 135 -71.22 -12.46 -18.32
CA ARG A 135 -69.94 -11.92 -18.76
C ARG A 135 -69.80 -10.48 -18.28
N ILE A 136 -68.69 -10.19 -17.65
CA ILE A 136 -68.29 -8.82 -17.32
C ILE A 136 -67.01 -8.45 -18.04
N SER A 137 -66.89 -7.21 -18.47
CA SER A 137 -65.68 -6.70 -19.12
C SER A 137 -65.31 -5.32 -18.60
N MET A 138 -64.00 -5.06 -18.61
CA MET A 138 -63.40 -3.78 -18.25
C MET A 138 -62.50 -3.31 -19.39
N ASP A 139 -62.64 -2.02 -19.75
CA ASP A 139 -61.84 -1.37 -20.79
C ASP A 139 -60.37 -1.28 -20.32
N MET A 140 -59.41 -1.68 -21.15
CA MET A 140 -57.97 -1.56 -20.87
C MET A 140 -57.48 -0.12 -20.77
N ASN A 141 -58.18 0.83 -21.40
CA ASN A 141 -57.82 2.26 -21.22
C ASN A 141 -57.99 2.73 -19.79
N SER A 142 -58.97 2.18 -19.05
CA SER A 142 -59.14 2.41 -17.62
C SER A 142 -57.93 1.96 -16.79
N ARG A 143 -57.24 0.87 -17.21
CA ARG A 143 -56.00 0.40 -16.59
C ARG A 143 -54.85 1.38 -16.81
N PHE A 144 -54.74 1.92 -18.03
CA PHE A 144 -53.69 2.87 -18.38
C PHE A 144 -53.84 4.23 -17.68
N ASP A 145 -55.08 4.67 -17.48
CA ASP A 145 -55.40 5.92 -16.75
C ASP A 145 -55.05 5.81 -15.26
N LEU A 146 -55.26 4.65 -14.63
CA LEU A 146 -54.83 4.39 -13.26
C LEU A 146 -53.32 4.41 -13.14
N PHE A 147 -52.56 3.78 -14.07
CA PHE A 147 -51.10 3.83 -14.12
C PHE A 147 -50.60 5.26 -14.33
N ARG A 148 -51.25 6.02 -15.23
CA ARG A 148 -50.94 7.42 -15.52
C ARG A 148 -51.11 8.33 -14.30
N SER A 149 -52.11 8.05 -13.46
CA SER A 149 -52.32 8.79 -12.21
C SER A 149 -51.25 8.52 -11.15
N ALA A 150 -50.68 7.33 -11.12
CA ALA A 150 -49.59 6.97 -10.20
C ALA A 150 -48.21 7.48 -10.65
N LEU A 151 -48.03 7.69 -11.96
CA LEU A 151 -46.74 8.07 -12.57
C LEU A 151 -46.10 9.32 -11.94
N PRO A 152 -46.82 10.44 -11.69
CA PRO A 152 -46.25 11.65 -11.08
C PRO A 152 -45.70 11.38 -9.67
N VAL A 153 -46.37 10.56 -8.88
CA VAL A 153 -45.90 10.21 -7.53
C VAL A 153 -44.59 9.40 -7.61
N ILE A 154 -44.50 8.44 -8.52
CA ILE A 154 -43.27 7.64 -8.75
C ILE A 154 -42.14 8.57 -9.17
N VAL A 155 -42.38 9.48 -10.11
CA VAL A 155 -41.36 10.44 -10.59
C VAL A 155 -40.89 11.37 -9.47
N ILE A 156 -41.78 11.88 -8.63
CA ILE A 156 -41.44 12.74 -7.49
C ILE A 156 -40.57 11.95 -6.48
N CYS A 157 -40.93 10.72 -6.16
CA CYS A 157 -40.13 9.86 -5.29
C CYS A 157 -38.73 9.59 -5.84
N CYS A 158 -38.62 9.31 -7.14
CA CYS A 158 -37.34 9.11 -7.80
C CYS A 158 -36.45 10.36 -7.75
N ILE A 159 -37.03 11.53 -8.00
CA ILE A 159 -36.30 12.82 -7.91
C ILE A 159 -35.84 13.05 -6.46
N ALA A 160 -36.67 12.82 -5.47
CA ALA A 160 -36.31 12.97 -4.06
C ALA A 160 -35.15 12.06 -3.66
N VAL A 161 -35.19 10.80 -4.07
CA VAL A 161 -34.10 9.83 -3.82
C VAL A 161 -32.81 10.25 -4.55
N ALA A 162 -32.89 10.74 -5.78
CA ALA A 162 -31.75 11.23 -6.55
C ALA A 162 -31.08 12.44 -5.88
N VAL A 163 -31.88 13.40 -5.40
CA VAL A 163 -31.40 14.59 -4.67
C VAL A 163 -30.71 14.13 -3.34
N LEU A 164 -31.32 13.21 -2.60
CA LEU A 164 -30.77 12.70 -1.36
C LEU A 164 -29.44 11.98 -1.62
N ALA A 165 -29.37 11.14 -2.64
CA ALA A 165 -28.12 10.45 -3.04
C ALA A 165 -27.02 11.44 -3.44
N ALA A 166 -27.36 12.51 -4.16
CA ALA A 166 -26.41 13.57 -4.51
C ALA A 166 -25.89 14.31 -3.27
N LEU A 167 -26.76 14.66 -2.33
CA LEU A 167 -26.38 15.30 -1.07
C LEU A 167 -25.47 14.41 -0.23
N LEU A 168 -25.82 13.13 -0.07
CA LEU A 168 -25.00 12.15 0.65
C LEU A 168 -23.63 11.99 -0.02
N SER A 169 -23.56 11.87 -1.34
CA SER A 169 -22.30 11.77 -2.10
C SER A 169 -21.40 12.98 -1.86
N LEU A 170 -21.95 14.20 -1.83
CA LEU A 170 -21.21 15.41 -1.54
C LEU A 170 -20.71 15.46 -0.10
N LEU A 171 -21.52 15.04 0.87
CA LEU A 171 -21.16 14.96 2.28
C LEU A 171 -20.02 13.95 2.48
N PHE A 172 -20.17 12.74 1.95
CA PHE A 172 -19.13 11.70 2.01
C PHE A 172 -17.81 12.18 1.40
N THR A 173 -17.85 12.81 0.23
CA THR A 173 -16.65 13.35 -0.41
C THR A 173 -15.98 14.42 0.46
N ARG A 174 -16.77 15.30 1.10
CA ARG A 174 -16.21 16.36 1.95
C ARG A 174 -15.66 15.83 3.27
N GLN A 175 -16.35 14.90 3.91
CA GLN A 175 -15.97 14.41 5.24
C GLN A 175 -14.90 13.30 5.18
N LEU A 176 -14.96 12.38 4.21
CA LEU A 176 -14.06 11.24 4.17
C LEU A 176 -12.88 11.41 3.18
N VAL A 177 -13.17 11.90 1.97
CA VAL A 177 -12.13 11.92 0.91
C VAL A 177 -11.23 13.15 1.01
N ARG A 178 -11.78 14.32 1.30
CA ARG A 178 -10.97 15.55 1.34
C ARG A 178 -9.87 15.56 2.41
N PRO A 179 -10.10 15.12 3.66
CA PRO A 179 -9.05 15.07 4.67
C PRO A 179 -7.88 14.16 4.25
N ILE A 180 -8.18 12.97 3.70
CA ILE A 180 -7.15 12.04 3.22
C ILE A 180 -6.32 12.65 2.08
N VAL A 181 -6.96 13.33 1.12
CA VAL A 181 -6.26 13.99 0.01
C VAL A 181 -5.41 15.16 0.49
N ARG A 182 -5.88 15.93 1.47
CA ARG A 182 -5.12 17.01 2.08
C ARG A 182 -3.90 16.51 2.83
N MET A 183 -4.04 15.43 3.59
CA MET A 183 -2.92 14.76 4.27
C MET A 183 -1.83 14.34 3.27
N GLY A 184 -2.21 13.78 2.11
CA GLY A 184 -1.26 13.40 1.06
C GLY A 184 -0.54 14.58 0.38
N SER A 185 -1.12 15.79 0.40
CA SER A 185 -0.50 16.99 -0.18
C SER A 185 0.37 17.79 0.80
N ARG A 186 0.26 17.53 2.12
CA ARG A 186 1.02 18.17 3.19
C ARG A 186 1.81 17.16 3.99
N LEU A 187 2.54 16.35 3.29
CA LEU A 187 3.33 15.27 3.89
C LEU A 187 4.35 15.76 4.94
N ASP A 188 4.74 17.01 4.92
CA ASP A 188 5.68 17.59 5.90
C ASP A 188 5.03 17.95 7.25
N GLU A 189 3.70 18.02 7.31
CA GLU A 189 2.92 18.29 8.52
C GLU A 189 2.08 17.09 8.97
N ILE A 190 2.39 15.90 8.44
CA ILE A 190 1.58 14.68 8.62
C ILE A 190 1.46 14.25 10.08
N ASP A 191 2.44 14.62 10.92
CA ASP A 191 2.50 14.27 12.34
C ASP A 191 1.49 15.03 13.22
N ARG A 192 0.89 16.12 12.72
CA ARG A 192 0.11 17.04 13.56
C ARG A 192 -1.38 16.72 13.61
N GLU A 193 -1.97 16.18 12.55
CA GLU A 193 -3.41 15.84 12.50
C GLU A 193 -3.66 14.62 11.63
N VAL A 194 -3.84 13.47 12.25
CA VAL A 194 -4.29 12.26 11.55
C VAL A 194 -5.83 12.29 11.54
N PRO A 195 -6.48 12.38 10.36
CA PRO A 195 -7.93 12.55 10.27
C PRO A 195 -8.73 11.34 10.79
N TYR A 196 -8.12 10.16 10.79
CA TYR A 196 -8.74 8.91 11.25
C TYR A 196 -7.73 8.08 12.03
N PRO A 197 -8.09 7.60 13.25
CA PRO A 197 -7.20 6.78 14.08
C PRO A 197 -6.68 5.52 13.37
N GLU A 198 -7.48 4.95 12.47
CA GLU A 198 -7.13 3.75 11.71
C GLU A 198 -5.97 3.99 10.71
N MET A 199 -5.67 5.23 10.39
CA MET A 199 -4.55 5.62 9.53
C MET A 199 -3.24 5.85 10.29
N GLN A 200 -3.26 5.84 11.63
CA GLN A 200 -2.09 6.08 12.46
C GLN A 200 -0.91 5.14 12.11
N PRO A 201 -1.09 3.80 11.98
CA PRO A 201 0.02 2.91 11.64
C PRO A 201 0.66 3.22 10.28
N PHE A 202 -0.14 3.72 9.33
CA PHE A 202 0.36 4.11 8.01
C PHE A 202 1.16 5.42 8.07
N VAL A 203 0.69 6.38 8.87
CA VAL A 203 1.40 7.63 9.11
C VAL A 203 2.73 7.37 9.80
N ASP A 204 2.73 6.56 10.87
CA ASP A 204 3.95 6.19 11.60
C ASP A 204 4.98 5.52 10.69
N ALA A 205 4.54 4.63 9.80
CA ALA A 205 5.42 3.97 8.82
C ALA A 205 6.05 4.99 7.84
N ILE A 206 5.27 5.97 7.34
CA ILE A 206 5.78 7.02 6.45
C ILE A 206 6.77 7.94 7.17
N VAL A 207 6.46 8.33 8.40
CA VAL A 207 7.31 9.19 9.22
C VAL A 207 8.64 8.49 9.50
N HIS A 208 8.58 7.22 9.87
CA HIS A 208 9.77 6.39 10.12
C HIS A 208 10.65 6.24 8.86
N ASP A 209 10.05 5.89 7.71
CA ASP A 209 10.80 5.78 6.44
C ASP A 209 11.46 7.12 6.05
N ARG A 210 10.78 8.23 6.28
CA ARG A 210 11.34 9.56 6.02
C ARG A 210 12.47 9.93 6.96
N ALA A 211 12.33 9.61 8.24
CA ALA A 211 13.39 9.85 9.21
C ALA A 211 14.68 9.11 8.79
N ILE A 212 14.55 7.83 8.43
CA ILE A 212 15.68 7.03 7.93
C ILE A 212 16.26 7.64 6.64
N ARG A 213 15.43 8.06 5.69
CA ARG A 213 15.93 8.68 4.44
C ARG A 213 16.65 10.00 4.69
N ARG A 214 16.12 10.85 5.55
CA ARG A 214 16.78 12.12 5.94
C ARG A 214 18.12 11.86 6.63
N GLU A 215 18.17 10.90 7.53
CA GLU A 215 19.41 10.54 8.21
C GLU A 215 20.45 10.02 7.20
N ASN A 216 20.07 9.14 6.27
CA ASN A 216 20.95 8.66 5.21
C ASN A 216 21.41 9.79 4.28
N GLU A 217 20.55 10.74 3.94
CA GLU A 217 20.91 11.88 3.10
C GLU A 217 21.86 12.84 3.81
N ASN A 218 21.64 13.12 5.08
CA ASN A 218 22.54 13.90 5.92
C ASN A 218 23.92 13.23 6.03
N MET A 219 23.97 11.93 6.31
CA MET A 219 25.21 11.16 6.35
C MET A 219 25.97 11.23 5.02
N ARG A 220 25.25 11.14 3.89
CA ARG A 220 25.84 11.25 2.56
C ARG A 220 26.39 12.65 2.26
N GLN A 221 25.68 13.70 2.67
CA GLN A 221 26.14 15.09 2.51
C GLN A 221 27.37 15.36 3.37
N GLU A 222 27.35 14.94 4.63
CA GLU A 222 28.49 15.06 5.54
C GLU A 222 29.72 14.29 5.03
N PHE A 223 29.50 13.06 4.54
CA PHE A 223 30.57 12.29 3.91
C PHE A 223 31.20 13.04 2.73
N THR A 224 30.38 13.56 1.80
CA THR A 224 30.87 14.30 0.62
C THR A 224 31.64 15.55 1.00
N ALA A 225 31.16 16.31 2.00
CA ALA A 225 31.83 17.48 2.52
C ALA A 225 33.19 17.14 3.16
N ASN A 226 33.23 16.08 3.99
CA ASN A 226 34.42 15.62 4.66
C ASN A 226 35.47 15.09 3.66
N VAL A 227 35.05 14.31 2.65
CA VAL A 227 35.94 13.86 1.56
C VAL A 227 36.58 15.06 0.86
N SER A 228 35.76 16.06 0.48
CA SER A 228 36.26 17.25 -0.23
C SER A 228 37.28 18.00 0.62
N HIS A 229 37.04 18.13 1.92
CA HIS A 229 37.94 18.81 2.84
C HIS A 229 39.26 18.05 3.05
N GLU A 230 39.18 16.72 3.26
CA GLU A 230 40.36 15.87 3.49
C GLU A 230 41.21 15.68 2.22
N LEU A 231 40.63 15.81 1.01
CA LEU A 231 41.37 15.82 -0.26
C LEU A 231 42.04 17.19 -0.53
N LYS A 232 41.35 18.30 -0.23
CA LYS A 232 41.84 19.66 -0.54
C LYS A 232 43.09 20.00 0.24
N THR A 233 43.17 19.63 1.52
CA THR A 233 44.30 19.95 2.40
C THR A 233 45.65 19.43 1.89
N PRO A 234 45.85 18.10 1.64
CA PRO A 234 47.10 17.59 1.12
C PRO A 234 47.40 18.11 -0.30
N LEU A 235 46.38 18.29 -1.15
CA LEU A 235 46.55 18.81 -2.51
C LEU A 235 47.08 20.25 -2.49
N THR A 236 46.55 21.12 -1.59
CA THR A 236 47.03 22.48 -1.44
C THR A 236 48.48 22.49 -0.94
N SER A 237 48.85 21.58 -0.01
CA SER A 237 50.21 21.47 0.48
C SER A 237 51.18 20.99 -0.61
N ILE A 238 50.80 20.02 -1.42
CA ILE A 238 51.58 19.50 -2.58
C ILE A 238 51.82 20.64 -3.57
N SER A 239 50.72 21.32 -3.96
CA SER A 239 50.78 22.45 -4.93
C SER A 239 51.67 23.57 -4.41
N GLY A 240 51.52 23.98 -3.14
CA GLY A 240 52.32 25.08 -2.56
C GLY A 240 53.79 24.73 -2.46
N TYR A 241 54.19 23.53 -2.04
CA TYR A 241 55.61 23.15 -2.02
C TYR A 241 56.19 22.99 -3.45
N ALA A 242 55.41 22.51 -4.41
CA ALA A 242 55.83 22.41 -5.80
C ALA A 242 56.03 23.79 -6.40
N GLU A 243 55.15 24.73 -6.19
CA GLU A 243 55.25 26.15 -6.62
C GLU A 243 56.48 26.85 -6.03
N LEU A 244 56.79 26.65 -4.77
CA LEU A 244 58.00 27.21 -4.14
C LEU A 244 59.30 26.68 -4.79
N ILE A 245 59.29 25.42 -5.21
CA ILE A 245 60.44 24.82 -5.94
C ILE A 245 60.50 25.38 -7.35
N GLU A 246 59.39 25.41 -8.10
CA GLU A 246 59.27 25.81 -9.48
C GLU A 246 59.67 27.31 -9.66
N THR A 247 59.21 28.18 -8.79
CA THR A 247 59.50 29.61 -8.84
C THR A 247 60.89 30.00 -8.33
N GLY A 248 61.69 29.03 -7.88
CA GLY A 248 63.03 29.29 -7.36
C GLY A 248 63.06 30.03 -6.00
N ILE A 249 61.93 30.17 -5.30
CA ILE A 249 61.84 30.75 -3.96
C ILE A 249 62.45 29.81 -2.93
N ALA A 250 62.33 28.49 -3.17
CA ALA A 250 62.95 27.49 -2.34
C ALA A 250 64.47 27.55 -2.41
N LYS A 251 65.14 27.65 -1.27
CA LYS A 251 66.61 27.55 -1.22
C LYS A 251 67.06 26.14 -1.63
N PRO A 252 68.23 25.99 -2.28
CA PRO A 252 68.72 24.64 -2.68
C PRO A 252 68.74 23.61 -1.55
N GLU A 253 68.96 24.03 -0.33
CA GLU A 253 68.98 23.20 0.87
C GLU A 253 67.55 22.76 1.29
N ASP A 254 66.52 23.48 0.92
CA ASP A 254 65.12 23.21 1.26
C ASP A 254 64.42 22.34 0.21
N VAL A 255 64.91 22.28 -1.04
CA VAL A 255 64.28 21.54 -2.14
C VAL A 255 64.05 20.07 -1.78
N GLN A 256 65.08 19.38 -1.19
CA GLN A 256 64.93 17.98 -0.79
C GLN A 256 63.91 17.80 0.32
N ASN A 257 63.79 18.74 1.23
CA ASN A 257 62.78 18.71 2.29
C ASN A 257 61.37 18.92 1.72
N PHE A 258 61.16 19.86 0.83
CA PHE A 258 59.88 20.08 0.15
C PHE A 258 59.49 18.89 -0.71
N ALA A 259 60.42 18.30 -1.49
CA ALA A 259 60.18 17.05 -2.24
C ALA A 259 59.75 15.89 -1.31
N ARG A 260 60.35 15.76 -0.14
CA ARG A 260 59.94 14.74 0.85
C ARG A 260 58.57 15.00 1.40
N LYS A 261 58.19 16.27 1.67
CA LYS A 261 56.83 16.65 2.10
C LYS A 261 55.78 16.38 1.01
N ILE A 262 56.07 16.74 -0.24
CA ILE A 262 55.21 16.42 -1.38
C ILE A 262 54.98 14.90 -1.45
N HIS A 263 56.05 14.09 -1.38
CA HIS A 263 55.95 12.63 -1.43
C HIS A 263 55.10 12.08 -0.29
N LYS A 264 55.28 12.60 0.94
CA LYS A 264 54.49 12.21 2.12
C LYS A 264 52.99 12.54 1.93
N GLU A 265 52.65 13.74 1.46
CA GLU A 265 51.26 14.15 1.26
C GLU A 265 50.62 13.41 0.07
N ALA A 266 51.35 13.11 -1.00
CA ALA A 266 50.86 12.27 -2.10
C ALA A 266 50.57 10.82 -1.64
N GLY A 267 51.42 10.23 -0.82
CA GLY A 267 51.17 8.91 -0.21
C GLY A 267 49.90 8.92 0.65
N ARG A 268 49.73 9.97 1.49
CA ARG A 268 48.52 10.14 2.30
C ARG A 268 47.26 10.25 1.44
N LEU A 269 47.33 11.00 0.34
CA LEU A 269 46.21 11.17 -0.59
C LEU A 269 45.80 9.84 -1.24
N LEU A 270 46.78 9.03 -1.66
CA LEU A 270 46.53 7.70 -2.23
C LEU A 270 45.85 6.77 -1.22
N HIS A 271 46.28 6.76 0.04
CA HIS A 271 45.63 5.99 1.09
C HIS A 271 44.18 6.43 1.28
N LEU A 272 43.92 7.76 1.36
CA LEU A 272 42.57 8.30 1.51
C LEU A 272 41.66 7.90 0.33
N VAL A 273 42.15 7.99 -0.90
CA VAL A 273 41.38 7.60 -2.11
C VAL A 273 41.05 6.10 -2.06
N ASN A 274 42.00 5.25 -1.69
CA ASN A 274 41.76 3.81 -1.56
C ASN A 274 40.72 3.49 -0.50
N ASP A 275 40.79 4.13 0.70
CA ASP A 275 39.81 3.98 1.77
C ASP A 275 38.41 4.39 1.31
N ILE A 276 38.28 5.50 0.54
CA ILE A 276 37.00 5.97 -0.02
C ILE A 276 36.42 4.97 -1.01
N ILE A 277 37.25 4.49 -1.98
CA ILE A 277 36.81 3.51 -2.99
C ILE A 277 36.29 2.24 -2.30
N GLN A 278 37.00 1.81 -1.27
CA GLN A 278 36.66 0.61 -0.54
C GLN A 278 35.37 0.78 0.25
N LEU A 279 35.23 1.86 1.01
CA LEU A 279 33.98 2.16 1.71
C LEU A 279 32.81 2.24 0.75
N SER A 280 32.99 2.86 -0.42
CA SER A 280 31.96 2.93 -1.47
C SER A 280 31.57 1.54 -2.01
N ARG A 281 32.55 0.62 -2.19
CA ARG A 281 32.26 -0.77 -2.60
C ARG A 281 31.47 -1.53 -1.52
N LEU A 282 31.83 -1.34 -0.25
CA LEU A 282 31.16 -1.97 0.87
C LEU A 282 29.72 -1.46 1.00
N ASP A 283 29.48 -0.14 0.87
CA ASP A 283 28.15 0.45 0.88
C ASP A 283 27.27 -0.10 -0.26
N ALA A 284 27.83 -0.17 -1.49
CA ALA A 284 27.11 -0.68 -2.66
C ALA A 284 26.74 -2.17 -2.51
N ALA A 285 27.64 -2.98 -1.95
CA ALA A 285 27.37 -4.40 -1.70
C ALA A 285 26.25 -4.62 -0.66
N GLN A 286 26.19 -3.76 0.36
CA GLN A 286 25.15 -3.79 1.38
C GLN A 286 23.78 -3.38 0.79
N GLU A 287 23.72 -2.31 -0.02
CA GLU A 287 22.50 -1.86 -0.67
C GLU A 287 21.96 -2.91 -1.67
N ALA A 288 22.86 -3.53 -2.44
CA ALA A 288 22.50 -4.54 -3.42
C ALA A 288 22.10 -5.90 -2.82
N ARG A 289 22.21 -6.07 -1.49
CA ARG A 289 22.06 -7.37 -0.81
C ARG A 289 22.83 -8.49 -1.52
N GLN A 290 23.98 -8.15 -2.12
CA GLN A 290 24.81 -9.14 -2.79
C GLN A 290 25.30 -10.14 -1.74
N VAL A 291 25.01 -11.42 -2.00
CA VAL A 291 25.54 -12.52 -1.19
C VAL A 291 27.03 -12.56 -1.47
N GLN A 292 27.84 -12.00 -0.55
CA GLN A 292 29.28 -12.23 -0.59
C GLN A 292 29.50 -13.72 -0.41
N GLU A 293 30.32 -14.31 -1.26
CA GLU A 293 30.77 -15.70 -1.10
C GLU A 293 31.63 -15.78 0.16
N PHE A 294 31.09 -16.39 1.20
CA PHE A 294 31.80 -16.64 2.43
C PHE A 294 32.43 -18.03 2.35
N GLU A 295 33.70 -18.06 2.65
CA GLU A 295 34.51 -19.29 2.73
C GLU A 295 34.97 -19.55 4.16
N PRO A 296 35.31 -20.81 4.50
CA PRO A 296 35.95 -21.13 5.78
C PRO A 296 37.36 -20.53 5.85
N LEU A 297 37.62 -19.69 6.84
CA LEU A 297 38.87 -18.97 7.02
C LEU A 297 39.48 -19.30 8.39
N ASP A 298 40.76 -19.56 8.41
CA ASP A 298 41.52 -19.72 9.66
C ASP A 298 42.04 -18.37 10.15
N LEU A 299 41.46 -17.87 11.25
CA LEU A 299 41.89 -16.59 11.85
C LEU A 299 43.34 -16.59 12.27
N LYS A 300 43.89 -17.74 12.67
CA LYS A 300 45.32 -17.84 13.09
C LYS A 300 46.26 -17.56 11.93
N GLU A 301 45.96 -18.10 10.76
CA GLU A 301 46.69 -17.81 9.52
C GLU A 301 46.64 -16.33 9.18
N LEU A 302 45.41 -15.74 9.21
CA LEU A 302 45.19 -14.34 8.85
C LEU A 302 45.90 -13.35 9.76
N ILE A 303 45.83 -13.54 11.10
CA ILE A 303 46.55 -12.65 12.03
C ILE A 303 48.07 -12.78 11.90
N SER A 304 48.58 -13.96 11.57
CA SER A 304 50.03 -14.17 11.36
C SER A 304 50.49 -13.42 10.10
N LEU A 305 49.75 -13.56 8.99
CA LEU A 305 50.03 -12.84 7.74
C LEU A 305 49.95 -11.32 7.92
N CYS A 306 48.93 -10.85 8.67
CA CYS A 306 48.76 -9.43 8.99
C CYS A 306 49.96 -8.88 9.78
N ALA A 307 50.43 -9.62 10.78
CA ALA A 307 51.60 -9.22 11.59
C ALA A 307 52.87 -9.20 10.76
N GLU A 308 53.07 -10.15 9.85
CA GLU A 308 54.22 -10.19 8.94
C GLU A 308 54.19 -8.95 8.01
N ASN A 309 53.04 -8.64 7.38
CA ASN A 309 52.86 -7.47 6.52
C ASN A 309 53.12 -6.15 7.23
N LEU A 310 52.77 -6.02 8.49
CA LEU A 310 52.89 -4.80 9.27
C LEU A 310 54.22 -4.78 10.12
N SER A 311 55.04 -5.77 10.05
CA SER A 311 56.29 -5.87 10.83
C SER A 311 57.23 -4.69 10.61
N VAL A 312 57.39 -4.23 9.37
CA VAL A 312 58.23 -3.09 9.03
C VAL A 312 57.65 -1.77 9.60
N ASN A 313 56.35 -1.64 9.60
CA ASN A 313 55.69 -0.45 10.16
C ASN A 313 55.85 -0.42 11.69
N ALA A 314 55.69 -1.58 12.34
CA ALA A 314 55.88 -1.72 13.78
C ALA A 314 57.33 -1.44 14.19
N GLN A 315 58.32 -1.95 13.45
CA GLN A 315 59.74 -1.65 13.71
C GLN A 315 60.04 -0.16 13.59
N ARG A 316 59.50 0.53 12.57
CA ARG A 316 59.69 1.97 12.39
C ARG A 316 59.02 2.78 13.52
N ALA A 317 57.93 2.27 14.10
CA ALA A 317 57.27 2.87 15.25
C ALA A 317 57.88 2.44 16.61
N TYR A 318 58.87 1.59 16.62
CA TYR A 318 59.44 0.99 17.84
C TYR A 318 58.39 0.22 18.67
N VAL A 319 57.47 -0.50 18.00
CA VAL A 319 56.38 -1.26 18.61
C VAL A 319 56.62 -2.76 18.40
N THR A 320 56.42 -3.57 19.43
CA THR A 320 56.53 -5.03 19.33
C THR A 320 55.18 -5.62 18.97
N LEU A 321 55.13 -6.41 17.86
CA LEU A 321 53.98 -7.20 17.47
C LEU A 321 54.08 -8.62 18.01
N LEU A 322 52.97 -9.10 18.59
CA LEU A 322 52.83 -10.48 19.10
C LEU A 322 51.57 -11.12 18.52
N CYS A 323 51.67 -12.40 18.13
CA CYS A 323 50.53 -13.19 17.66
C CYS A 323 50.28 -14.37 18.58
N GLU A 324 49.10 -14.42 19.18
CA GLU A 324 48.70 -15.48 20.12
C GLU A 324 47.43 -16.19 19.62
N GLY A 325 47.09 -17.32 20.23
CA GLY A 325 45.85 -18.03 19.99
C GLY A 325 46.00 -19.32 19.19
N GLU A 326 44.93 -20.01 19.02
CA GLU A 326 44.81 -21.31 18.39
C GLU A 326 44.07 -21.23 17.05
N ARG A 327 44.13 -22.31 16.26
CA ARG A 327 43.39 -22.44 15.02
C ARG A 327 41.91 -22.20 15.26
N THR A 328 41.35 -21.18 14.60
CA THR A 328 39.95 -20.75 14.81
C THR A 328 39.32 -20.45 13.46
N VAL A 329 38.28 -21.23 13.08
CA VAL A 329 37.66 -21.13 11.78
C VAL A 329 36.39 -20.25 11.86
N ILE A 330 36.26 -19.33 10.92
CA ILE A 330 35.04 -18.51 10.70
C ILE A 330 34.57 -18.66 9.26
N LEU A 331 33.34 -18.28 8.99
CA LEU A 331 32.84 -18.08 7.61
C LEU A 331 32.93 -16.59 7.27
N GLY A 332 33.61 -16.22 6.19
CA GLY A 332 33.79 -14.85 5.79
C GLY A 332 34.47 -14.67 4.44
N SER A 333 34.57 -13.41 4.01
CA SER A 333 35.36 -13.00 2.85
C SER A 333 36.81 -12.78 3.29
N ARG A 334 37.76 -13.54 2.71
CA ARG A 334 39.20 -13.43 3.05
C ARG A 334 39.68 -11.98 2.96
N ALA A 335 39.41 -11.30 1.81
CA ALA A 335 39.86 -9.94 1.61
C ALA A 335 39.30 -8.97 2.67
N SER A 336 38.02 -9.11 3.05
CA SER A 336 37.40 -8.25 4.05
C SER A 336 37.97 -8.49 5.45
N ILE A 337 38.21 -9.75 5.84
CA ILE A 337 38.75 -10.07 7.17
C ILE A 337 40.26 -9.70 7.29
N GLU A 338 41.06 -9.90 6.21
CA GLU A 338 42.43 -9.39 6.14
C GLU A 338 42.47 -7.88 6.36
N GLU A 339 41.60 -7.14 5.69
CA GLU A 339 41.51 -5.69 5.83
C GLU A 339 41.07 -5.23 7.22
N LEU A 340 40.06 -5.88 7.80
CA LEU A 340 39.67 -5.63 9.19
C LEU A 340 40.87 -5.80 10.12
N CYS A 341 41.65 -6.87 9.93
CA CYS A 341 42.85 -7.16 10.71
C CYS A 341 43.91 -6.05 10.52
N ILE A 342 44.16 -5.66 9.26
CA ILE A 342 45.13 -4.61 8.92
C ILE A 342 44.74 -3.27 9.55
N ASN A 343 43.46 -2.85 9.39
CA ASN A 343 42.98 -1.58 9.94
C ASN A 343 43.09 -1.51 11.47
N LEU A 344 42.71 -2.58 12.17
CA LEU A 344 42.86 -2.63 13.64
C LEU A 344 44.33 -2.61 14.07
N THR A 345 45.17 -3.36 13.37
CA THR A 345 46.59 -3.48 13.75
C THR A 345 47.38 -2.23 13.40
N ASP A 346 47.15 -1.63 12.22
CA ASP A 346 47.80 -0.37 11.85
C ASP A 346 47.40 0.77 12.81
N ASN A 347 46.14 0.86 13.23
CA ASN A 347 45.71 1.78 14.26
C ASN A 347 46.42 1.52 15.60
N ALA A 348 46.53 0.27 16.03
CA ALA A 348 47.19 -0.08 17.27
C ALA A 348 48.71 0.23 17.24
N ILE A 349 49.37 0.13 16.09
CA ILE A 349 50.77 0.54 15.90
C ILE A 349 50.89 2.08 15.91
N ARG A 350 50.05 2.76 15.13
CA ARG A 350 50.09 4.19 14.88
C ARG A 350 49.84 5.02 16.14
N TYR A 351 48.93 4.57 16.99
CA TYR A 351 48.53 5.24 18.22
C TYR A 351 49.24 4.66 19.45
N ASN A 352 50.30 3.90 19.22
CA ASN A 352 51.15 3.39 20.30
C ASN A 352 52.26 4.40 20.71
N ARG A 353 53.00 4.03 21.71
CA ARG A 353 54.22 4.73 22.19
C ARG A 353 55.45 3.93 21.82
N PRO A 354 56.60 4.58 21.63
CA PRO A 354 57.86 3.85 21.43
C PRO A 354 58.14 2.86 22.61
N GLY A 355 58.52 1.61 22.26
CA GLY A 355 58.67 0.53 23.24
C GLY A 355 57.35 -0.17 23.61
N GLY A 356 56.26 0.24 23.01
CA GLY A 356 54.93 -0.39 23.23
C GLY A 356 54.76 -1.75 22.60
N LYS A 357 53.60 -2.35 22.84
CA LYS A 357 53.28 -3.70 22.38
C LYS A 357 51.87 -3.69 21.74
N VAL A 358 51.70 -4.50 20.68
CA VAL A 358 50.40 -4.82 20.06
C VAL A 358 50.30 -6.36 20.03
N ILE A 359 49.20 -6.85 20.54
CA ILE A 359 48.93 -8.31 20.61
C ILE A 359 47.71 -8.60 19.74
N LEU A 360 47.93 -9.37 18.66
CA LEU A 360 46.87 -9.95 17.86
C LEU A 360 46.52 -11.32 18.43
N SER A 361 45.29 -11.56 18.71
CA SER A 361 44.87 -12.87 19.25
C SER A 361 43.57 -13.36 18.62
N CYS A 362 43.43 -14.68 18.48
CA CYS A 362 42.25 -15.37 18.03
C CYS A 362 41.95 -16.59 18.89
N GLY A 363 40.69 -16.97 18.94
CA GLY A 363 40.26 -18.12 19.73
C GLY A 363 38.74 -18.19 19.78
N THR A 364 38.22 -19.03 20.68
CA THR A 364 36.81 -19.19 20.93
C THR A 364 36.51 -18.80 22.37
N ALA A 365 35.53 -17.90 22.55
CA ALA A 365 35.04 -17.53 23.87
C ALA A 365 33.51 -17.53 23.86
N GLU A 366 32.91 -18.13 24.90
CA GLU A 366 31.47 -18.30 25.02
C GLU A 366 30.83 -18.95 23.78
N GLY A 367 31.54 -19.88 23.15
CA GLY A 367 31.11 -20.58 21.93
C GLY A 367 31.17 -19.74 20.64
N ARG A 368 31.75 -18.53 20.68
CA ARG A 368 31.92 -17.66 19.52
C ARG A 368 33.39 -17.51 19.15
N PRO A 369 33.76 -17.70 17.88
CA PRO A 369 35.08 -17.33 17.39
C PRO A 369 35.31 -15.83 17.53
N TYR A 370 36.52 -15.43 17.88
CA TYR A 370 36.89 -14.03 17.97
C TYR A 370 38.26 -13.73 17.36
N LEU A 371 38.39 -12.50 16.87
CA LEU A 371 39.64 -11.81 16.58
C LEU A 371 39.76 -10.61 17.54
N ARG A 372 40.93 -10.42 18.14
CA ARG A 372 41.18 -9.38 19.11
C ARG A 372 42.53 -8.71 18.84
N VAL A 373 42.52 -7.38 18.86
CA VAL A 373 43.76 -6.57 18.81
C VAL A 373 43.83 -5.75 20.07
N ARG A 374 44.91 -5.88 20.83
CA ARG A 374 45.14 -5.15 22.06
C ARG A 374 46.49 -4.44 22.00
N ASP A 375 46.47 -3.16 22.38
CA ASP A 375 47.67 -2.33 22.50
C ASP A 375 47.80 -1.73 23.91
N ASN A 376 48.98 -1.19 24.21
CA ASN A 376 49.26 -0.42 25.41
C ASN A 376 49.64 1.03 25.07
N GLY A 377 49.04 1.59 24.04
CA GLY A 377 49.26 2.92 23.52
C GLY A 377 48.57 4.02 24.32
N ILE A 378 48.16 5.11 23.60
CA ILE A 378 47.56 6.29 24.22
C ILE A 378 46.14 6.08 24.73
N GLY A 379 45.45 5.05 24.24
CA GLY A 379 44.03 4.80 24.55
C GLY A 379 43.08 5.84 23.93
N ILE A 380 41.77 5.67 24.23
CA ILE A 380 40.67 6.46 23.73
C ILE A 380 39.90 6.98 24.94
N PRO A 381 39.63 8.33 25.04
CA PRO A 381 38.79 8.90 26.08
C PRO A 381 37.38 8.33 26.04
N ALA A 382 36.72 8.19 27.18
CA ALA A 382 35.40 7.56 27.29
C ALA A 382 34.32 8.24 26.41
N GLU A 383 34.39 9.57 26.31
CA GLU A 383 33.48 10.42 25.52
C GLU A 383 33.61 10.17 24.00
N ASP A 384 34.74 9.65 23.53
CA ASP A 384 35.02 9.44 22.11
C ASP A 384 34.79 7.98 21.66
N GLN A 385 34.64 7.03 22.59
CA GLN A 385 34.62 5.59 22.28
C GLN A 385 33.45 5.17 21.40
N GLU A 386 32.30 5.83 21.49
CA GLU A 386 31.17 5.55 20.60
C GLU A 386 31.40 6.14 19.21
N ARG A 387 32.10 7.28 19.15
CA ARG A 387 32.29 8.08 17.94
C ARG A 387 33.47 7.65 17.08
N VAL A 388 34.46 6.94 17.63
CA VAL A 388 35.66 6.52 16.87
C VAL A 388 35.35 5.60 15.68
N PHE A 389 34.13 5.04 15.61
CA PHE A 389 33.62 4.25 14.48
C PHE A 389 32.85 5.09 13.44
N GLU A 390 32.68 6.42 13.68
CA GLU A 390 32.10 7.34 12.70
C GLU A 390 33.13 7.63 11.58
N ARG A 391 32.62 7.90 10.37
CA ARG A 391 33.47 8.22 9.22
C ARG A 391 34.17 9.57 9.42
N PHE A 392 35.48 9.63 9.18
CA PHE A 392 36.35 10.83 9.36
C PHE A 392 36.48 11.31 10.79
N TYR A 393 35.94 10.57 11.77
CA TYR A 393 36.09 10.96 13.16
C TYR A 393 37.51 10.74 13.68
N ARG A 394 37.99 11.67 14.48
CA ARG A 394 39.35 11.66 15.06
C ARG A 394 39.31 12.38 16.40
N VAL A 395 39.83 11.73 17.44
CA VAL A 395 39.92 12.29 18.80
C VAL A 395 40.73 13.59 18.81
N ASP A 396 41.87 13.60 18.11
CA ASP A 396 42.76 14.79 17.99
C ASP A 396 43.13 15.01 16.51
N LYS A 397 42.58 16.08 15.92
CA LYS A 397 42.84 16.48 14.53
C LYS A 397 44.27 16.97 14.29
N SER A 398 44.96 17.49 15.31
CA SER A 398 46.31 18.05 15.18
C SER A 398 47.37 16.94 15.16
N ARG A 399 47.31 16.05 16.12
CA ARG A 399 48.22 14.90 16.27
C ARG A 399 48.09 13.89 15.15
N SER A 400 46.88 13.70 14.67
CA SER A 400 46.61 12.75 13.62
C SER A 400 47.00 13.25 12.20
N LYS A 401 47.26 14.57 12.02
CA LYS A 401 47.91 15.06 10.79
C LYS A 401 49.36 14.62 10.70
N GLU A 402 50.07 14.54 11.82
CA GLU A 402 51.47 14.03 11.84
C GLU A 402 51.55 12.54 11.61
N THR A 403 50.60 11.77 12.14
CA THR A 403 50.53 10.32 11.99
C THR A 403 49.87 9.83 10.72
N GLY A 404 49.19 10.72 9.93
CA GLY A 404 48.63 10.41 8.60
C GLY A 404 47.35 9.58 8.61
N GLY A 405 46.60 9.53 9.70
CA GLY A 405 45.33 8.80 9.78
C GLY A 405 44.24 9.44 8.91
N THR A 406 43.42 8.67 8.22
CA THR A 406 42.29 9.11 7.40
C THR A 406 40.99 9.28 8.19
N GLY A 407 40.86 8.63 9.35
CA GLY A 407 39.62 8.55 10.13
C GLY A 407 38.56 7.61 9.51
N LEU A 408 38.96 6.77 8.52
CA LEU A 408 38.07 5.81 7.87
C LEU A 408 38.30 4.38 8.33
N GLY A 409 39.49 4.01 8.85
CA GLY A 409 39.86 2.65 9.16
C GLY A 409 38.90 1.96 10.15
N LEU A 410 38.50 2.59 11.25
CA LEU A 410 37.55 2.01 12.20
C LEU A 410 36.11 1.98 11.66
N ALA A 411 35.73 2.92 10.79
CA ALA A 411 34.46 2.86 10.08
C ALA A 411 34.41 1.66 9.10
N ILE A 412 35.51 1.35 8.42
CA ILE A 412 35.65 0.16 7.58
C ILE A 412 35.52 -1.09 8.45
N VAL A 413 36.20 -1.16 9.60
CA VAL A 413 36.07 -2.27 10.57
C VAL A 413 34.62 -2.49 10.99
N LYS A 414 33.91 -1.42 11.37
CA LYS A 414 32.48 -1.48 11.74
C LYS A 414 31.63 -2.04 10.61
N HIS A 415 31.88 -1.59 9.38
CA HIS A 415 31.12 -2.04 8.22
C HIS A 415 31.39 -3.54 7.93
N ILE A 416 32.66 -3.96 7.90
CA ILE A 416 33.02 -5.36 7.68
C ILE A 416 32.43 -6.26 8.78
N ALA A 417 32.47 -5.85 10.03
CA ALA A 417 31.87 -6.57 11.15
C ALA A 417 30.35 -6.73 10.96
N ALA A 418 29.67 -5.66 10.55
CA ALA A 418 28.22 -5.68 10.27
C ALA A 418 27.85 -6.66 9.14
N VAL A 419 28.60 -6.65 8.02
CA VAL A 419 28.39 -7.57 6.89
C VAL A 419 28.56 -9.04 7.31
N HIS A 420 29.53 -9.33 8.21
CA HIS A 420 29.76 -10.67 8.76
C HIS A 420 28.85 -11.03 9.95
N GLY A 421 27.96 -10.11 10.35
CA GLY A 421 27.09 -10.28 11.53
C GLY A 421 27.88 -10.47 12.81
N ALA A 422 29.10 -9.90 12.87
CA ALA A 422 29.99 -9.94 14.01
C ALA A 422 29.71 -8.79 14.98
N GLN A 423 30.04 -8.99 16.26
CA GLN A 423 29.90 -7.99 17.31
C GLN A 423 31.27 -7.37 17.63
N ILE A 424 31.30 -6.05 17.80
CA ILE A 424 32.47 -5.29 18.18
C ILE A 424 32.38 -4.95 19.67
N GLU A 425 33.42 -5.26 20.41
CA GLU A 425 33.61 -4.86 21.81
C GLU A 425 34.88 -4.01 21.90
N LEU A 426 34.75 -2.78 22.38
CA LEU A 426 35.82 -1.80 22.59
C LEU A 426 36.00 -1.59 24.10
N LYS A 427 37.22 -1.78 24.58
CA LYS A 427 37.62 -1.39 25.94
C LYS A 427 38.88 -0.54 25.83
N SER A 428 38.80 0.69 26.27
CA SER A 428 39.93 1.61 26.23
C SER A 428 39.89 2.59 27.41
N ALA A 429 41.04 3.03 27.81
CA ALA A 429 41.14 4.15 28.74
C ALA A 429 42.40 4.98 28.37
N GLU A 430 42.30 6.26 28.53
CA GLU A 430 43.41 7.20 28.24
C GLU A 430 44.67 6.80 28.98
N GLY A 431 45.79 6.67 28.26
CA GLY A 431 47.08 6.22 28.79
C GLY A 431 47.23 4.72 29.05
N GLN A 432 46.17 3.91 28.92
CA GLN A 432 46.23 2.47 29.23
C GLN A 432 46.17 1.60 27.96
N GLY A 433 45.97 2.19 26.78
CA GLY A 433 45.87 1.49 25.53
C GLY A 433 44.44 1.10 25.16
N THR A 434 44.31 0.33 24.08
CA THR A 434 43.01 -0.04 23.48
C THR A 434 42.93 -1.53 23.27
N ASP A 435 41.77 -2.10 23.47
CA ASP A 435 41.44 -3.51 23.32
C ASP A 435 40.13 -3.61 22.49
N ILE A 436 40.26 -4.05 21.23
CA ILE A 436 39.12 -4.25 20.32
C ILE A 436 38.99 -5.73 20.04
N ARG A 437 37.81 -6.29 20.30
CA ARG A 437 37.43 -7.66 20.05
C ARG A 437 36.28 -7.74 19.06
N ILE A 438 36.46 -8.56 18.03
CA ILE A 438 35.44 -8.85 17.03
C ILE A 438 34.98 -10.28 17.22
N SER A 439 33.72 -10.49 17.62
CA SER A 439 33.16 -11.82 17.88
C SER A 439 32.25 -12.23 16.74
N PHE A 440 32.59 -13.33 16.06
CA PHE A 440 31.86 -13.85 14.90
C PHE A 440 30.76 -14.84 15.31
N LYS A 441 29.85 -15.12 14.37
CA LYS A 441 28.90 -16.21 14.58
C LYS A 441 29.58 -17.57 14.55
N PRO A 442 29.15 -18.51 15.39
CA PRO A 442 29.72 -19.86 15.36
C PRO A 442 29.47 -20.53 14.01
N VAL A 443 30.45 -21.21 13.48
CA VAL A 443 30.31 -22.06 12.29
C VAL A 443 29.48 -23.28 12.69
N ASN A 444 28.21 -23.31 12.38
CA ASN A 444 27.40 -24.50 12.55
C ASN A 444 27.89 -25.55 11.54
N HIS A 445 28.68 -26.52 11.98
CA HIS A 445 28.85 -27.76 11.24
C HIS A 445 27.50 -28.48 11.19
N LYS A 446 26.66 -28.17 10.16
CA LYS A 446 25.59 -29.13 9.82
C LYS A 446 26.32 -30.44 9.50
N LYS A 447 26.09 -31.44 10.37
CA LYS A 447 26.43 -32.83 10.09
C LYS A 447 25.72 -33.37 8.87
#